data_7877ab194eefd3abcee6c273f75e4414
#
_entry.id   7877ab194eefd3abcee6c273f75e4414
#
_cell.length_a   1.000
_cell.length_b   1.000
_cell.length_c   1.000
_cell.angle_alpha   90.00
_cell.angle_beta   90.00
_cell.angle_gamma   90.00
#
_symmetry.space_group_name_H-M   'P 1'
#
loop_
_entity.id
_entity.type
_entity.pdbx_description
1 polymer ?
#
loop_
_entity_poly.entity_id
_entity_poly.type
_entity_poly.pdbx_seq_one_letter_code
_entity_poly.pdbx_strand_id
1 'polypeptide(L)'
;VHDHHSHHGLHSHHYSESSNIALAFWLNFCFALIEIAGGILTNSVAIIADAIHDLGDSLAIAFAWIASKVAKKQPTERYSYGFRRWSLLSALVTGVVLVVGSVLVLITAIPRLWEPVLPHAPGMIALAVLGIVLGAVLGFRFQMWLLERE
;
A
#
# COMPACT_ATOMS: atom_id res chain seq x y z
N VAL A 1 -8.56 -36.25 -40.48
CA VAL A 1 -7.83 -36.33 -39.22
C VAL A 1 -7.94 -34.91 -38.61
N HIS A 2 -8.85 -34.72 -37.66
CA HIS A 2 -9.04 -33.45 -36.94
C HIS A 2 -8.41 -33.61 -35.56
N ASP A 3 -7.31 -32.89 -35.31
CA ASP A 3 -6.69 -32.83 -33.99
C ASP A 3 -7.47 -31.84 -33.14
N HIS A 4 -8.10 -32.36 -32.11
CA HIS A 4 -8.71 -31.57 -31.02
C HIS A 4 -7.61 -31.13 -30.04
N HIS A 5 -7.14 -29.90 -30.13
CA HIS A 5 -6.33 -29.29 -29.07
C HIS A 5 -7.25 -28.92 -27.90
N SER A 6 -7.14 -29.71 -26.83
CA SER A 6 -7.77 -29.50 -25.55
C SER A 6 -7.11 -28.31 -24.83
N HIS A 7 -7.81 -27.17 -24.77
CA HIS A 7 -7.46 -26.07 -23.89
C HIS A 7 -7.95 -26.37 -22.45
N HIS A 8 -7.16 -27.11 -21.70
CA HIS A 8 -7.31 -27.23 -20.26
C HIS A 8 -6.13 -26.54 -19.59
N GLY A 9 -6.39 -25.47 -18.80
CA GLY A 9 -5.37 -24.98 -17.87
C GLY A 9 -5.31 -23.48 -17.57
N LEU A 10 -6.42 -22.73 -17.53
CA LEU A 10 -6.35 -21.28 -17.26
C LEU A 10 -7.21 -20.78 -16.07
N HIS A 11 -7.74 -21.66 -15.21
CA HIS A 11 -8.68 -21.20 -14.19
C HIS A 11 -8.20 -21.19 -12.73
N SER A 12 -6.97 -21.57 -12.41
CA SER A 12 -6.51 -21.65 -11.01
C SER A 12 -5.66 -20.46 -10.52
N HIS A 13 -5.19 -19.56 -11.40
CA HIS A 13 -4.26 -18.51 -11.00
C HIS A 13 -4.90 -17.26 -10.39
N HIS A 14 -6.20 -17.02 -10.58
CA HIS A 14 -6.85 -15.75 -10.19
C HIS A 14 -7.26 -15.62 -8.70
N TYR A 15 -7.42 -16.71 -7.97
CA TYR A 15 -7.81 -16.65 -6.55
C TYR A 15 -6.65 -16.27 -5.63
N SER A 16 -5.43 -16.70 -5.93
CA SER A 16 -4.22 -16.41 -5.17
C SER A 16 -3.83 -14.93 -5.23
N GLU A 17 -4.00 -14.31 -6.38
CA GLU A 17 -3.56 -12.93 -6.63
C GLU A 17 -4.35 -11.88 -5.83
N SER A 18 -5.67 -12.03 -5.73
CA SER A 18 -6.51 -11.07 -4.98
C SER A 18 -6.35 -11.19 -3.46
N SER A 19 -5.98 -12.37 -2.96
CA SER A 19 -5.69 -12.60 -1.53
C SER A 19 -4.38 -11.93 -1.12
N ASN A 20 -3.37 -11.99 -1.99
CA ASN A 20 -2.07 -11.38 -1.72
C ASN A 20 -2.13 -9.85 -1.72
N ILE A 21 -2.94 -9.25 -2.61
CA ILE A 21 -3.16 -7.80 -2.64
C ILE A 21 -3.87 -7.33 -1.36
N ALA A 22 -4.88 -8.08 -0.89
CA ALA A 22 -5.56 -7.76 0.36
C ALA A 22 -4.63 -7.85 1.57
N LEU A 23 -3.77 -8.87 1.62
CA LEU A 23 -2.76 -9.01 2.67
C LEU A 23 -1.77 -7.84 2.65
N ALA A 24 -1.25 -7.49 1.48
CA ALA A 24 -0.35 -6.36 1.32
C ALA A 24 -1.00 -5.05 1.81
N PHE A 25 -2.26 -4.81 1.44
CA PHE A 25 -3.03 -3.66 1.93
C PHE A 25 -3.09 -3.62 3.46
N TRP A 26 -3.53 -4.70 4.10
CA TRP A 26 -3.69 -4.74 5.55
C TRP A 26 -2.38 -4.58 6.28
N LEU A 27 -1.30 -5.18 5.79
CA LEU A 27 0.03 -5.05 6.40
C LEU A 27 0.54 -3.60 6.32
N ASN A 28 0.47 -2.98 5.14
CA ASN A 28 0.92 -1.60 4.96
C ASN A 28 0.04 -0.62 5.76
N PHE A 29 -1.28 -0.81 5.72
CA PHE A 29 -2.21 0.02 6.47
C PHE A 29 -2.01 -0.07 7.99
N CYS A 30 -1.85 -1.29 8.54
CA CYS A 30 -1.58 -1.46 9.97
C CYS A 30 -0.22 -0.87 10.36
N PHE A 31 0.80 -0.99 9.49
CA PHE A 31 2.10 -0.40 9.73
C PHE A 31 2.02 1.14 9.76
N ALA A 32 1.34 1.75 8.80
CA ALA A 32 1.11 3.19 8.80
C ALA A 32 0.39 3.69 10.07
N LEU A 33 -0.58 2.94 10.60
CA LEU A 33 -1.22 3.28 11.87
C LEU A 33 -0.25 3.21 13.07
N ILE A 34 0.62 2.21 13.10
CA ILE A 34 1.67 2.07 14.13
C ILE A 34 2.64 3.25 14.03
N GLU A 35 3.02 3.66 12.83
CA GLU A 35 3.90 4.81 12.60
C GLU A 35 3.24 6.13 13.00
N ILE A 36 1.96 6.34 12.72
CA ILE A 36 1.22 7.51 13.19
C ILE A 36 1.27 7.58 14.73
N ALA A 37 0.90 6.50 15.41
CA ALA A 37 0.93 6.42 16.85
C ALA A 37 2.35 6.66 17.40
N GLY A 38 3.34 5.99 16.82
CA GLY A 38 4.74 6.12 17.18
C GLY A 38 5.31 7.50 16.92
N GLY A 39 4.98 8.12 15.80
CA GLY A 39 5.39 9.48 15.45
C GLY A 39 4.85 10.52 16.45
N ILE A 40 3.59 10.37 16.88
CA ILE A 40 2.98 11.21 17.90
C ILE A 40 3.67 11.00 19.26
N LEU A 41 3.87 9.75 19.68
CA LEU A 41 4.49 9.41 20.95
C LEU A 41 5.95 9.83 21.06
N THR A 42 6.68 9.74 19.94
CA THR A 42 8.10 10.13 19.87
C THR A 42 8.29 11.61 19.52
N ASN A 43 7.20 12.35 19.25
CA ASN A 43 7.20 13.73 18.77
C ASN A 43 8.05 13.93 17.51
N SER A 44 8.05 12.93 16.61
CA SER A 44 8.85 12.91 15.39
C SER A 44 8.00 13.24 14.16
N VAL A 45 8.24 14.42 13.57
CA VAL A 45 7.59 14.81 12.30
C VAL A 45 8.04 13.92 11.15
N ALA A 46 9.27 13.42 11.19
CA ALA A 46 9.78 12.53 10.15
C ALA A 46 8.98 11.20 10.08
N ILE A 47 8.70 10.59 11.25
CA ILE A 47 7.89 9.37 11.30
C ILE A 47 6.45 9.64 10.85
N ILE A 48 5.89 10.80 11.23
CA ILE A 48 4.53 11.18 10.77
C ILE A 48 4.51 11.37 9.26
N ALA A 49 5.56 11.96 8.67
CA ALA A 49 5.67 12.15 7.24
C ALA A 49 5.73 10.80 6.49
N ASP A 50 6.48 9.85 7.02
CA ASP A 50 6.60 8.48 6.50
C ASP A 50 5.26 7.75 6.59
N ALA A 51 4.60 7.81 7.74
CA ALA A 51 3.27 7.26 7.94
C ALA A 51 2.20 7.80 6.96
N ILE A 52 2.27 9.08 6.61
CA ILE A 52 1.37 9.68 5.62
C ILE A 52 1.66 9.13 4.21
N HIS A 53 2.94 8.93 3.88
CA HIS A 53 3.33 8.30 2.62
C HIS A 53 2.80 6.85 2.55
N ASP A 54 3.02 6.06 3.57
CA ASP A 54 2.54 4.67 3.67
C ASP A 54 1.01 4.57 3.64
N LEU A 55 0.32 5.55 4.23
CA LEU A 55 -1.13 5.65 4.11
C LEU A 55 -1.57 5.91 2.67
N GLY A 56 -0.84 6.75 1.92
CA GLY A 56 -1.05 6.98 0.50
C GLY A 56 -0.87 5.70 -0.33
N ASP A 57 0.17 4.93 -0.04
CA ASP A 57 0.43 3.65 -0.68
C ASP A 57 -0.65 2.61 -0.36
N SER A 58 -1.11 2.57 0.90
CA SER A 58 -2.24 1.73 1.31
C SER A 58 -3.50 2.05 0.51
N LEU A 59 -3.80 3.33 0.28
CA LEU A 59 -4.93 3.74 -0.55
C LEU A 59 -4.76 3.28 -2.01
N ALA A 60 -3.56 3.41 -2.59
CA ALA A 60 -3.30 2.94 -3.94
C ALA A 60 -3.51 1.42 -4.07
N ILE A 61 -3.04 0.64 -3.09
CA ILE A 61 -3.25 -0.82 -3.04
C ILE A 61 -4.74 -1.15 -2.87
N ALA A 62 -5.47 -0.43 -2.01
CA ALA A 62 -6.91 -0.63 -1.81
C ALA A 62 -7.69 -0.41 -3.11
N PHE A 63 -7.39 0.67 -3.84
CA PHE A 63 -8.02 0.94 -5.13
C PHE A 63 -7.68 -0.12 -6.18
N ALA A 64 -6.42 -0.57 -6.25
CA ALA A 64 -6.01 -1.66 -7.13
C ALA A 64 -6.77 -2.97 -6.80
N TRP A 65 -6.95 -3.27 -5.51
CA TRP A 65 -7.72 -4.41 -5.06
C TRP A 65 -9.21 -4.31 -5.42
N ILE A 66 -9.83 -3.16 -5.19
CA ILE A 66 -11.22 -2.90 -5.59
C ILE A 66 -11.36 -3.03 -7.10
N ALA A 67 -10.46 -2.41 -7.88
CA ALA A 67 -10.48 -2.47 -9.34
C ALA A 67 -10.36 -3.92 -9.84
N SER A 68 -9.49 -4.74 -9.22
CA SER A 68 -9.34 -6.16 -9.56
C SER A 68 -10.61 -6.98 -9.28
N LYS A 69 -11.33 -6.65 -8.21
CA LYS A 69 -12.63 -7.30 -7.88
C LYS A 69 -13.74 -6.89 -8.85
N VAL A 70 -13.76 -5.61 -9.23
CA VAL A 70 -14.78 -5.08 -10.14
C VAL A 70 -14.53 -5.57 -11.57
N ALA A 71 -13.26 -5.71 -11.99
CA ALA A 71 -12.88 -6.25 -13.30
C ALA A 71 -13.33 -7.71 -13.53
N LYS A 72 -13.56 -8.46 -12.44
CA LYS A 72 -14.09 -9.85 -12.51
C LYS A 72 -15.60 -9.93 -12.78
N LYS A 73 -16.33 -8.82 -12.67
CA LYS A 73 -17.75 -8.77 -13.03
C LYS A 73 -17.89 -8.63 -14.54
N GLN A 74 -18.71 -9.47 -15.15
CA GLN A 74 -18.94 -9.43 -16.60
C GLN A 74 -19.36 -8.03 -17.07
N PRO A 75 -18.85 -7.57 -18.22
CA PRO A 75 -19.25 -6.28 -18.78
C PRO A 75 -20.76 -6.29 -19.03
N THR A 76 -21.48 -5.39 -18.41
CA THR A 76 -22.85 -5.07 -18.82
C THR A 76 -22.78 -3.99 -19.88
N GLU A 77 -23.70 -4.02 -20.87
CA GLU A 77 -23.72 -3.10 -22.02
C GLU A 77 -23.64 -1.60 -21.65
N ARG A 78 -23.90 -1.28 -20.40
CA ARG A 78 -23.90 0.08 -19.84
C ARG A 78 -22.54 0.56 -19.31
N TYR A 79 -21.51 -0.30 -19.23
CA TYR A 79 -20.21 -0.02 -18.58
C TYR A 79 -18.97 -0.42 -19.39
N SER A 80 -19.02 -0.33 -20.72
CA SER A 80 -17.88 -0.70 -21.58
C SER A 80 -16.63 0.19 -21.44
N TYR A 81 -16.73 1.37 -20.82
CA TYR A 81 -15.61 2.30 -20.56
C TYR A 81 -15.21 2.41 -19.08
N GLY A 82 -15.86 1.68 -18.15
CA GLY A 82 -15.85 1.94 -16.71
C GLY A 82 -14.49 1.75 -16.00
N PHE A 83 -13.70 0.75 -16.39
CA PHE A 83 -12.54 0.33 -15.58
C PHE A 83 -11.31 1.24 -15.70
N ARG A 84 -11.06 1.85 -16.85
CA ARG A 84 -9.96 2.80 -17.03
C ARG A 84 -10.13 4.07 -16.18
N ARG A 85 -11.36 4.49 -15.94
CA ARG A 85 -11.68 5.68 -15.12
C ARG A 85 -11.40 5.45 -13.63
N TRP A 86 -11.55 4.23 -13.13
CA TRP A 86 -11.25 3.89 -11.75
C TRP A 86 -9.75 3.99 -11.42
N SER A 87 -8.89 3.60 -12.34
CA SER A 87 -7.45 3.75 -12.18
C SER A 87 -7.03 5.23 -12.09
N LEU A 88 -7.62 6.09 -12.93
CA LEU A 88 -7.37 7.54 -12.87
C LEU A 88 -7.90 8.16 -11.57
N LEU A 89 -9.07 7.74 -11.11
CA LEU A 89 -9.63 8.20 -9.85
C LEU A 89 -8.77 7.78 -8.65
N SER A 90 -8.27 6.56 -8.66
CA SER A 90 -7.31 6.06 -7.67
C SER A 90 -6.06 6.94 -7.60
N ALA A 91 -5.42 7.20 -8.75
CA ALA A 91 -4.24 8.04 -8.82
C ALA A 91 -4.52 9.47 -8.33
N LEU A 92 -5.69 10.03 -8.68
CA LEU A 92 -6.10 11.35 -8.21
C LEU A 92 -6.27 11.39 -6.68
N VAL A 93 -7.00 10.43 -6.10
CA VAL A 93 -7.24 10.37 -4.66
C VAL A 93 -5.93 10.20 -3.90
N THR A 94 -5.07 9.27 -4.33
CA THR A 94 -3.75 9.08 -3.73
C THR A 94 -2.90 10.35 -3.83
N GLY A 95 -2.87 11.01 -4.99
CA GLY A 95 -2.16 12.27 -5.18
C GLY A 95 -2.67 13.39 -4.26
N VAL A 96 -4.00 13.52 -4.10
CA VAL A 96 -4.60 14.50 -3.18
C VAL A 96 -4.20 14.22 -1.73
N VAL A 97 -4.26 12.96 -1.30
CA VAL A 97 -3.87 12.56 0.07
C VAL A 97 -2.40 12.89 0.32
N LEU A 98 -1.50 12.59 -0.62
CA LEU A 98 -0.08 12.89 -0.48
C LEU A 98 0.20 14.39 -0.46
N VAL A 99 -0.47 15.18 -1.29
CA VAL A 99 -0.32 16.65 -1.31
C VAL A 99 -0.82 17.26 -0.01
N VAL A 100 -2.01 16.90 0.44
CA VAL A 100 -2.57 17.38 1.71
C VAL A 100 -1.68 16.97 2.89
N GLY A 101 -1.24 15.71 2.92
CA GLY A 101 -0.33 15.20 3.94
C GLY A 101 1.00 15.96 3.96
N SER A 102 1.61 16.21 2.80
CA SER A 102 2.86 16.97 2.69
C SER A 102 2.70 18.39 3.19
N VAL A 103 1.58 19.07 2.89
CA VAL A 103 1.28 20.41 3.40
C VAL A 103 1.16 20.41 4.93
N LEU A 104 0.46 19.44 5.50
CA LEU A 104 0.34 19.31 6.96
C LEU A 104 1.71 19.08 7.62
N VAL A 105 2.55 18.22 7.03
CA VAL A 105 3.93 17.99 7.49
C VAL A 105 4.74 19.29 7.43
N LEU A 106 4.66 20.06 6.34
CA LEU A 106 5.35 21.33 6.23
C LEU A 106 4.92 22.34 7.29
N ILE A 107 3.60 22.46 7.53
CA ILE A 107 3.05 23.37 8.57
C ILE A 107 3.61 23.00 9.95
N THR A 108 3.78 21.71 10.24
CA THR A 108 4.32 21.23 11.54
C THR A 108 5.85 21.27 11.60
N ALA A 109 6.54 21.13 10.49
CA ALA A 109 8.00 21.10 10.41
C ALA A 109 8.63 22.49 10.44
N ILE A 110 8.02 23.48 9.76
CA ILE A 110 8.56 24.84 9.65
C ILE A 110 8.81 25.49 11.03
N PRO A 111 7.88 25.48 12.00
CA PRO A 111 8.13 26.05 13.33
C PRO A 111 9.30 25.38 14.06
N ARG A 112 9.54 24.08 13.82
CA ARG A 112 10.63 23.34 14.46
C ARG A 112 12.03 23.73 13.98
N LEU A 113 12.13 24.51 12.90
CA LEU A 113 13.40 25.07 12.45
C LEU A 113 13.85 26.22 13.37
N TRP A 114 12.90 26.95 13.95
CA TRP A 114 13.19 28.05 14.90
C TRP A 114 13.20 27.58 16.35
N GLU A 115 12.35 26.63 16.69
CA GLU A 115 12.25 26.05 18.01
C GLU A 115 12.45 24.53 17.92
N PRO A 116 13.73 24.04 17.88
CA PRO A 116 14.01 22.63 17.72
C PRO A 116 13.53 21.83 18.93
N VAL A 117 12.60 20.91 18.69
CA VAL A 117 12.14 19.96 19.71
C VAL A 117 12.90 18.65 19.48
N LEU A 118 13.57 18.16 20.53
CA LEU A 118 14.30 16.89 20.46
C LEU A 118 13.30 15.72 20.45
N PRO A 119 13.27 14.90 19.40
CA PRO A 119 12.43 13.72 19.38
C PRO A 119 12.99 12.63 20.31
N HIS A 120 12.13 11.72 20.75
CA HIS A 120 12.51 10.59 21.60
C HIS A 120 13.27 9.52 20.78
N ALA A 121 14.59 9.66 20.72
CA ALA A 121 15.48 8.83 19.88
C ALA A 121 15.31 7.30 20.11
N PRO A 122 15.18 6.76 21.35
CA PRO A 122 14.96 5.33 21.53
C PRO A 122 13.68 4.81 20.88
N GLY A 123 12.59 5.60 20.94
CA GLY A 123 11.32 5.24 20.28
C GLY A 123 11.42 5.24 18.76
N MET A 124 12.15 6.20 18.19
CA MET A 124 12.40 6.25 16.74
C MET A 124 13.22 5.03 16.27
N ILE A 125 14.26 4.65 17.02
CA ILE A 125 15.07 3.48 16.70
C ILE A 125 14.22 2.20 16.76
N ALA A 126 13.37 2.06 17.78
CA ALA A 126 12.49 0.91 17.91
C ALA A 126 11.52 0.78 16.71
N LEU A 127 10.94 1.88 16.26
CA LEU A 127 10.07 1.90 15.06
C LEU A 127 10.84 1.57 13.78
N ALA A 128 12.04 2.13 13.61
CA ALA A 128 12.88 1.84 12.45
C ALA A 128 13.28 0.35 12.40
N VAL A 129 13.66 -0.24 13.52
CA VAL A 129 13.97 -1.67 13.62
C VAL A 129 12.74 -2.51 13.31
N LEU A 130 11.57 -2.14 13.83
CA LEU A 130 10.32 -2.82 13.54
C LEU A 130 10.01 -2.81 12.02
N GLY A 131 10.14 -1.66 11.37
CA GLY A 131 9.94 -1.51 9.92
C GLY A 131 10.90 -2.37 9.11
N ILE A 132 12.19 -2.37 9.46
CA ILE A 132 13.20 -3.20 8.79
C ILE A 132 12.88 -4.69 8.96
N VAL A 133 12.52 -5.14 10.16
CA VAL A 133 12.19 -6.54 10.43
C VAL A 133 10.95 -6.97 9.65
N LEU A 134 9.89 -6.16 9.67
CA LEU A 134 8.67 -6.45 8.90
C LEU A 134 8.95 -6.48 7.40
N GLY A 135 9.67 -5.51 6.86
CA GLY A 135 10.06 -5.46 5.46
C GLY A 135 10.92 -6.66 5.04
N ALA A 136 11.90 -7.03 5.86
CA ALA A 136 12.75 -8.20 5.60
C ALA A 136 11.96 -9.51 5.62
N VAL A 137 11.08 -9.71 6.61
CA VAL A 137 10.24 -10.92 6.72
C VAL A 137 9.29 -11.01 5.52
N LEU A 138 8.65 -9.92 5.14
CA LEU A 138 7.73 -9.90 4.00
C LEU A 138 8.47 -10.12 2.67
N GLY A 139 9.62 -9.47 2.49
CA GLY A 139 10.47 -9.65 1.30
C GLY A 139 10.96 -11.09 1.18
N PHE A 140 11.42 -11.69 2.28
CA PHE A 140 11.85 -13.09 2.29
C PHE A 140 10.71 -14.06 1.98
N ARG A 141 9.54 -13.85 2.60
CA ARG A 141 8.33 -14.64 2.30
C ARG A 141 7.91 -14.55 0.85
N PHE A 142 7.98 -13.36 0.27
CA PHE A 142 7.66 -13.13 -1.13
C PHE A 142 8.67 -13.83 -2.06
N GLN A 143 9.95 -13.75 -1.75
CA GLN A 143 11.01 -14.43 -2.52
C GLN A 143 10.87 -15.95 -2.47
N MET A 144 10.62 -16.53 -1.30
CA MET A 144 10.36 -17.96 -1.13
C MET A 144 9.16 -18.42 -1.96
N TRP A 145 8.08 -17.63 -1.94
CA TRP A 145 6.89 -17.93 -2.72
C TRP A 145 7.12 -17.87 -4.24
N LEU A 146 8.01 -17.01 -4.72
CA LEU A 146 8.42 -16.97 -6.13
C LEU A 146 9.19 -18.23 -6.51
N LEU A 147 10.12 -18.69 -5.66
CA LEU A 147 10.92 -19.88 -5.89
C LEU A 147 10.11 -21.19 -5.88
N GLU A 148 9.02 -21.24 -5.14
CA GLU A 148 8.10 -22.39 -5.14
C GLU A 148 7.21 -22.49 -6.39
N ARG A 149 7.27 -21.48 -7.27
CA ARG A 149 6.47 -21.43 -8.50
C ARG A 149 7.25 -21.75 -9.78
N GLU A 150 8.58 -21.83 -9.70
CA GLU A 150 9.44 -22.32 -10.77
C GLU A 150 9.58 -23.86 -10.73
#